data_b69eb1243a940e884cf4a437caacc5a5
#
_entry.id   b69eb1243a940e884cf4a437caacc5a5
#
_cell.length_a   1.000
_cell.length_b   1.000
_cell.length_c   1.000
_cell.angle_alpha   90.00
_cell.angle_beta   90.00
_cell.angle_gamma   90.00
#
_symmetry.space_group_name_H-M   'P 1'
#
loop_
_entity.id
_entity.type
_entity.pdbx_description
1 polymer ?
#
loop_
_entity_poly.entity_id
_entity_poly.type
_entity_poly.pdbx_seq_one_letter_code
_entity_poly.pdbx_strand_id
1 'polypeptide(L)'
;PITSINIEGDLKRISKKGIETVVLELKNQGFLTVNQSKYKGKLEAIDWVKSVKINKQWPNTINLILIEDDVIGLWNERLLLNSSGELYALDQRVVPDELIQFFGPEGRENEVYTRYKLYNDELVTRGILIEEIELDLRGSWVITVRPSIKIKLGEENTEERFERFLTVWDQSLLENFELISYIDLRYSEGFVIKRKNQ
;
A
#
# COMPACT_ATOMS: atom_id res chain seq x y z
N PRO A 1 -34.45 -22.36 -1.76
CA PRO A 1 -33.67 -21.31 -1.10
C PRO A 1 -32.18 -21.66 -1.13
N ILE A 2 -31.33 -20.64 -1.04
CA ILE A 2 -29.87 -20.78 -0.87
C ILE A 2 -29.66 -21.18 0.60
N THR A 3 -28.91 -22.25 0.84
CA THR A 3 -28.66 -22.75 2.20
C THR A 3 -27.24 -22.47 2.68
N SER A 4 -26.29 -22.43 1.77
CA SER A 4 -24.88 -22.16 2.09
C SER A 4 -24.29 -21.08 1.19
N ILE A 5 -23.47 -20.22 1.78
CA ILE A 5 -22.66 -19.24 1.06
C ILE A 5 -21.24 -19.34 1.59
N ASN A 6 -20.32 -19.70 0.73
CA ASN A 6 -18.89 -19.75 1.02
C ASN A 6 -18.24 -18.47 0.50
N ILE A 7 -17.34 -17.89 1.29
CA ILE A 7 -16.62 -16.67 0.95
C ILE A 7 -15.13 -17.00 0.93
N GLU A 8 -14.48 -16.73 -0.19
CA GLU A 8 -13.06 -16.92 -0.41
C GLU A 8 -12.41 -15.60 -0.79
N GLY A 9 -11.22 -15.34 -0.29
CA GLY A 9 -10.40 -14.16 -0.56
C GLY A 9 -9.51 -13.80 0.61
N ASP A 10 -8.37 -13.14 0.33
CA ASP A 10 -7.51 -12.55 1.36
C ASP A 10 -8.02 -11.12 1.64
N LEU A 11 -8.90 -11.02 2.65
CA LEU A 11 -9.64 -9.79 2.96
C LEU A 11 -8.98 -9.05 4.13
N LYS A 12 -8.16 -8.05 3.85
CA LYS A 12 -7.45 -7.23 4.85
C LYS A 12 -8.20 -5.93 5.15
N ARG A 13 -8.69 -5.26 4.11
CA ARG A 13 -9.32 -3.93 4.18
C ARG A 13 -10.82 -3.95 3.98
N ILE A 14 -11.35 -4.96 3.30
CA ILE A 14 -12.78 -5.05 3.00
C ILE A 14 -13.58 -5.20 4.29
N SER A 15 -14.62 -4.38 4.43
CA SER A 15 -15.52 -4.42 5.59
C SER A 15 -16.29 -5.75 5.68
N LYS A 16 -15.99 -6.55 6.69
CA LYS A 16 -16.75 -7.79 6.98
C LYS A 16 -18.24 -7.52 7.14
N LYS A 17 -18.60 -6.44 7.83
CA LYS A 17 -20.00 -6.02 8.02
C LYS A 17 -20.68 -5.68 6.69
N GLY A 18 -19.97 -5.04 5.76
CA GLY A 18 -20.46 -4.76 4.42
C GLY A 18 -20.80 -6.05 3.66
N ILE A 19 -19.89 -7.02 3.69
CA ILE A 19 -20.12 -8.33 3.06
C ILE A 19 -21.30 -9.04 3.71
N GLU A 20 -21.36 -9.12 5.04
CA GLU A 20 -22.43 -9.79 5.80
C GLU A 20 -23.81 -9.26 5.43
N THR A 21 -23.94 -7.95 5.27
CA THR A 21 -25.21 -7.32 4.87
C THR A 21 -25.70 -7.85 3.52
N VAL A 22 -24.82 -7.91 2.52
CA VAL A 22 -25.16 -8.39 1.18
C VAL A 22 -25.42 -9.89 1.19
N VAL A 23 -24.66 -10.66 1.98
CA VAL A 23 -24.83 -12.11 2.13
C VAL A 23 -26.17 -12.46 2.77
N LEU A 24 -26.62 -11.72 3.78
CA LEU A 24 -27.94 -11.92 4.39
C LEU A 24 -29.07 -11.68 3.39
N GLU A 25 -28.97 -10.65 2.56
CA GLU A 25 -29.94 -10.44 1.48
C GLU A 25 -29.91 -11.58 0.45
N LEU A 26 -28.71 -12.06 0.09
CA LEU A 26 -28.51 -13.13 -0.89
C LEU A 26 -29.10 -14.46 -0.41
N LYS A 27 -29.00 -14.80 0.88
CA LYS A 27 -29.59 -16.00 1.49
C LYS A 27 -31.07 -16.07 1.34
N ASN A 28 -31.75 -14.93 1.31
CA ASN A 28 -33.21 -14.86 1.18
C ASN A 28 -33.67 -15.05 -0.27
N GLN A 29 -32.79 -15.30 -1.22
CA GLN A 29 -33.12 -15.48 -2.63
C GLN A 29 -33.31 -16.97 -2.98
N GLY A 30 -34.05 -17.19 -4.06
CA GLY A 30 -34.11 -18.51 -4.67
C GLY A 30 -32.81 -18.88 -5.41
N PHE A 31 -32.29 -20.08 -5.21
CA PHE A 31 -31.04 -20.51 -5.85
C PHE A 31 -31.08 -20.41 -7.38
N LEU A 32 -32.19 -20.78 -8.01
CA LEU A 32 -32.34 -20.75 -9.47
C LEU A 32 -32.62 -19.34 -9.99
N THR A 33 -33.34 -18.53 -9.22
CA THR A 33 -33.85 -17.22 -9.64
C THR A 33 -32.94 -16.04 -9.22
N VAL A 34 -31.91 -16.29 -8.42
CA VAL A 34 -31.01 -15.22 -7.94
C VAL A 34 -30.36 -14.49 -9.08
N ASN A 35 -30.47 -13.17 -9.06
CA ASN A 35 -29.81 -12.29 -10.01
C ASN A 35 -28.35 -12.05 -9.57
N GLN A 36 -27.42 -12.84 -10.15
CA GLN A 36 -25.99 -12.75 -9.82
C GLN A 36 -25.39 -11.37 -10.11
N SER A 37 -25.78 -10.74 -11.22
CA SER A 37 -25.24 -9.41 -11.61
C SER A 37 -25.60 -8.34 -10.60
N LYS A 38 -26.84 -8.39 -10.04
CA LYS A 38 -27.27 -7.47 -8.99
C LYS A 38 -26.40 -7.59 -7.74
N TYR A 39 -26.15 -8.82 -7.28
CA TYR A 39 -25.37 -9.05 -6.05
C TYR A 39 -23.89 -8.87 -6.27
N LYS A 40 -23.37 -9.17 -7.46
CA LYS A 40 -22.02 -8.81 -7.86
C LYS A 40 -21.82 -7.30 -7.76
N GLY A 41 -22.71 -6.49 -8.35
CA GLY A 41 -22.62 -5.03 -8.27
C GLY A 41 -22.70 -4.49 -6.82
N LYS A 42 -23.55 -5.10 -5.96
CA LYS A 42 -23.62 -4.71 -4.54
C LYS A 42 -22.32 -5.03 -3.79
N LEU A 43 -21.68 -6.15 -4.07
CA LEU A 43 -20.42 -6.55 -3.45
C LEU A 43 -19.25 -5.69 -3.97
N GLU A 44 -19.23 -5.41 -5.27
CA GLU A 44 -18.21 -4.54 -5.90
C GLU A 44 -18.35 -3.06 -5.51
N ALA A 45 -19.50 -2.66 -4.97
CA ALA A 45 -19.70 -1.32 -4.40
C ALA A 45 -19.17 -1.18 -2.95
N ILE A 46 -18.72 -2.26 -2.33
CA ILE A 46 -18.07 -2.22 -1.01
C ILE A 46 -16.64 -1.71 -1.21
N ASP A 47 -16.22 -0.76 -0.37
CA ASP A 47 -14.86 -0.21 -0.43
C ASP A 47 -13.81 -1.32 -0.41
N TRP A 48 -12.78 -1.14 -1.24
CA TRP A 48 -11.64 -2.06 -1.39
C TRP A 48 -11.95 -3.37 -2.10
N VAL A 49 -13.14 -3.59 -2.61
CA VAL A 49 -13.46 -4.72 -3.48
C VAL A 49 -13.10 -4.36 -4.91
N LYS A 50 -12.08 -5.03 -5.47
CA LYS A 50 -11.67 -4.89 -6.88
C LYS A 50 -12.62 -5.62 -7.81
N SER A 51 -12.95 -6.85 -7.47
CA SER A 51 -13.87 -7.68 -8.25
C SER A 51 -14.45 -8.83 -7.46
N VAL A 52 -15.59 -9.34 -7.92
CA VAL A 52 -16.28 -10.48 -7.33
C VAL A 52 -16.63 -11.51 -8.40
N LYS A 53 -16.34 -12.78 -8.13
CA LYS A 53 -16.90 -13.91 -8.89
C LYS A 53 -17.95 -14.61 -8.05
N ILE A 54 -19.12 -14.84 -8.64
CA ILE A 54 -20.23 -15.57 -8.00
C ILE A 54 -20.43 -16.87 -8.76
N ASN A 55 -20.18 -17.98 -8.10
CA ASN A 55 -20.34 -19.32 -8.65
C ASN A 55 -21.47 -20.06 -7.94
N LYS A 56 -22.40 -20.61 -8.71
CA LYS A 56 -23.46 -21.49 -8.20
C LYS A 56 -22.95 -22.92 -8.13
N GLN A 57 -23.03 -23.54 -6.96
CA GLN A 57 -22.76 -24.94 -6.76
C GLN A 57 -24.06 -25.64 -6.38
N TRP A 58 -24.51 -26.50 -7.27
CA TRP A 58 -25.77 -27.24 -7.11
C TRP A 58 -25.70 -28.14 -5.87
N PRO A 59 -26.80 -28.32 -5.07
CA PRO A 59 -28.15 -27.82 -5.38
C PRO A 59 -28.49 -26.43 -4.82
N ASN A 60 -27.75 -25.87 -3.88
CA ASN A 60 -28.19 -24.71 -3.09
C ASN A 60 -27.05 -23.88 -2.46
N THR A 61 -25.82 -24.03 -2.94
CA THR A 61 -24.63 -23.34 -2.44
C THR A 61 -24.19 -22.26 -3.42
N ILE A 62 -23.78 -21.12 -2.88
CA ILE A 62 -23.12 -20.05 -3.64
C ILE A 62 -21.71 -19.86 -3.12
N ASN A 63 -20.73 -19.83 -4.02
CA ASN A 63 -19.35 -19.51 -3.72
C ASN A 63 -19.07 -18.08 -4.21
N LEU A 64 -18.66 -17.21 -3.28
CA LEU A 64 -18.25 -15.83 -3.53
C LEU A 64 -16.73 -15.78 -3.45
N ILE A 65 -16.08 -15.39 -4.54
CA ILE A 65 -14.64 -15.14 -4.57
C ILE A 65 -14.45 -13.63 -4.67
N LEU A 66 -13.96 -13.02 -3.58
CA LEU A 66 -13.68 -11.60 -3.52
C LEU A 66 -12.20 -11.34 -3.75
N ILE A 67 -11.91 -10.39 -4.62
CA ILE A 67 -10.57 -9.91 -4.89
C ILE A 67 -10.48 -8.49 -4.34
N GLU A 68 -9.56 -8.26 -3.40
CA GLU A 68 -9.32 -6.95 -2.81
C GLU A 68 -8.45 -6.10 -3.73
N ASP A 69 -8.63 -4.78 -3.67
CA ASP A 69 -7.72 -3.83 -4.31
C ASP A 69 -6.32 -3.95 -3.72
N ASP A 70 -5.34 -4.07 -4.58
CA ASP A 70 -3.92 -4.24 -4.26
C ASP A 70 -3.18 -2.90 -4.08
N VAL A 71 -3.86 -1.93 -3.50
CA VAL A 71 -3.32 -0.59 -3.25
C VAL A 71 -2.18 -0.63 -2.27
N ILE A 72 -1.07 0.00 -2.63
CA ILE A 72 0.13 0.11 -1.80
C ILE A 72 0.31 1.51 -1.21
N GLY A 73 -0.23 2.55 -1.84
CA GLY A 73 -0.04 3.91 -1.37
C GLY A 73 -0.87 4.96 -2.07
N LEU A 74 -0.57 6.20 -1.73
CA LEU A 74 -1.16 7.41 -2.28
C LEU A 74 -0.12 8.23 -3.03
N TRP A 75 -0.47 8.71 -4.23
CA TRP A 75 0.31 9.67 -5.00
C TRP A 75 -0.20 11.09 -4.76
N ASN A 76 0.68 11.95 -4.24
CA ASN A 76 0.39 13.36 -3.95
C ASN A 76 -0.94 13.56 -3.17
N GLU A 77 -1.27 12.63 -2.27
CA GLU A 77 -2.50 12.62 -1.44
C GLU A 77 -3.81 12.62 -2.24
N ARG A 78 -3.78 12.34 -3.56
CA ARG A 78 -4.93 12.49 -4.46
C ARG A 78 -5.32 11.21 -5.18
N LEU A 79 -4.35 10.38 -5.54
CA LEU A 79 -4.56 9.18 -6.33
C LEU A 79 -4.10 7.96 -5.56
N LEU A 80 -4.80 6.86 -5.75
CA LEU A 80 -4.38 5.55 -5.25
C LEU A 80 -3.32 4.98 -6.19
N LEU A 81 -2.29 4.35 -5.61
CA LEU A 81 -1.23 3.65 -6.34
C LEU A 81 -1.31 2.15 -6.01
N ASN A 82 -1.43 1.31 -7.03
CA ASN A 82 -1.44 -0.13 -6.86
C ASN A 82 -0.03 -0.76 -6.98
N SER A 83 0.05 -2.07 -6.71
CA SER A 83 1.29 -2.83 -6.80
C SER A 83 1.85 -3.00 -8.22
N SER A 84 1.09 -2.62 -9.24
CA SER A 84 1.53 -2.58 -10.63
C SER A 84 2.08 -1.20 -11.05
N GLY A 85 2.01 -0.20 -10.16
CA GLY A 85 2.43 1.18 -10.45
C GLY A 85 1.38 2.01 -11.18
N GLU A 86 0.12 1.55 -11.21
CA GLU A 86 -0.99 2.25 -11.85
C GLU A 86 -1.67 3.18 -10.86
N LEU A 87 -2.06 4.37 -11.35
CA LEU A 87 -2.79 5.36 -10.59
C LEU A 87 -4.27 5.34 -10.93
N TYR A 88 -5.12 5.51 -9.92
CA TYR A 88 -6.55 5.63 -10.09
C TYR A 88 -7.18 6.51 -9.01
N ALA A 89 -8.42 6.93 -9.23
CA ALA A 89 -9.08 7.88 -8.35
C ALA A 89 -9.25 7.33 -6.93
N LEU A 90 -9.02 8.19 -5.96
CA LEU A 90 -9.27 7.90 -4.54
C LEU A 90 -10.77 7.76 -4.25
N ASP A 91 -11.61 8.45 -5.02
CA ASP A 91 -13.05 8.56 -4.80
C ASP A 91 -13.39 9.04 -3.37
N GLN A 92 -14.40 8.41 -2.74
CA GLN A 92 -14.81 8.74 -1.37
C GLN A 92 -14.36 7.68 -0.35
N ARG A 93 -13.37 6.86 -0.69
CA ARG A 93 -12.87 5.79 0.17
C ARG A 93 -12.17 6.34 1.39
N VAL A 94 -12.35 5.68 2.52
CA VAL A 94 -11.54 5.95 3.71
C VAL A 94 -10.13 5.41 3.46
N VAL A 95 -9.14 6.27 3.54
CA VAL A 95 -7.73 5.92 3.32
C VAL A 95 -7.18 5.26 4.57
N PRO A 96 -6.65 4.04 4.48
CA PRO A 96 -5.94 3.41 5.59
C PRO A 96 -4.65 4.16 5.93
N ASP A 97 -4.35 4.33 7.21
CA ASP A 97 -3.14 5.02 7.70
C ASP A 97 -1.83 4.31 7.31
N GLU A 98 -1.92 3.01 6.99
CA GLU A 98 -0.75 2.21 6.61
C GLU A 98 -0.30 2.39 5.16
N LEU A 99 -1.04 3.13 4.33
CA LEU A 99 -0.66 3.36 2.94
C LEU A 99 0.58 4.26 2.84
N ILE A 100 1.51 3.84 1.99
CA ILE A 100 2.73 4.58 1.73
C ILE A 100 2.40 5.89 1.01
N GLN A 101 3.06 6.98 1.40
CA GLN A 101 2.92 8.26 0.74
C GLN A 101 3.98 8.42 -0.34
N PHE A 102 3.55 8.66 -1.56
CA PHE A 102 4.40 8.91 -2.73
C PHE A 102 4.25 10.37 -3.15
N PHE A 103 5.35 11.11 -3.17
CA PHE A 103 5.36 12.50 -3.61
C PHE A 103 6.32 12.70 -4.77
N GLY A 104 5.89 13.49 -5.75
CA GLY A 104 6.74 13.83 -6.87
C GLY A 104 6.09 14.79 -7.86
N PRO A 105 6.87 15.33 -8.80
CA PRO A 105 6.36 16.12 -9.91
C PRO A 105 5.40 15.30 -10.77
N GLU A 106 4.38 15.96 -11.30
CA GLU A 106 3.45 15.36 -12.25
C GLU A 106 4.21 14.77 -13.47
N GLY A 107 3.83 13.56 -13.88
CA GLY A 107 4.48 12.82 -14.97
C GLY A 107 5.73 12.04 -14.55
N ARG A 108 6.14 12.08 -13.28
CA ARG A 108 7.27 11.29 -12.76
C ARG A 108 6.84 10.14 -11.82
N GLU A 109 5.57 9.76 -11.86
CA GLU A 109 4.97 8.73 -11.00
C GLU A 109 5.70 7.38 -11.13
N ASN A 110 5.95 6.97 -12.37
CA ASN A 110 6.62 5.71 -12.66
C ASN A 110 8.08 5.69 -12.15
N GLU A 111 8.75 6.82 -12.21
CA GLU A 111 10.12 6.95 -11.67
C GLU A 111 10.14 6.80 -10.15
N VAL A 112 9.22 7.50 -9.46
CA VAL A 112 9.12 7.42 -7.99
C VAL A 112 8.73 6.01 -7.56
N TYR A 113 7.78 5.39 -8.26
CA TYR A 113 7.38 4.01 -7.98
C TYR A 113 8.53 3.00 -8.21
N THR A 114 9.26 3.14 -9.31
CA THR A 114 10.40 2.26 -9.62
C THR A 114 11.49 2.39 -8.56
N ARG A 115 11.78 3.62 -8.13
CA ARG A 115 12.76 3.90 -7.09
C ARG A 115 12.30 3.37 -5.72
N TYR A 116 11.02 3.52 -5.41
CA TYR A 116 10.43 2.91 -4.23
C TYR A 116 10.66 1.39 -4.18
N LYS A 117 10.36 0.69 -5.27
CA LYS A 117 10.55 -0.77 -5.31
C LYS A 117 12.01 -1.15 -5.00
N LEU A 118 12.96 -0.47 -5.66
CA LEU A 118 14.39 -0.72 -5.44
C LEU A 118 14.77 -0.56 -3.96
N TYR A 119 14.35 0.53 -3.34
CA TYR A 119 14.68 0.78 -1.94
C TYR A 119 13.93 -0.14 -0.98
N ASN A 120 12.65 -0.41 -1.26
CA ASN A 120 11.83 -1.26 -0.41
C ASN A 120 12.35 -2.70 -0.36
N ASP A 121 12.80 -3.26 -1.49
CA ASP A 121 13.34 -4.62 -1.56
C ASP A 121 14.55 -4.80 -0.62
N GLU A 122 15.40 -3.79 -0.52
CA GLU A 122 16.55 -3.80 0.38
C GLU A 122 16.19 -3.51 1.85
N LEU A 123 15.27 -2.57 2.09
CA LEU A 123 14.92 -2.13 3.43
C LEU A 123 14.06 -3.16 4.17
N VAL A 124 13.13 -3.82 3.48
CA VAL A 124 12.23 -4.80 4.10
C VAL A 124 13.00 -6.02 4.63
N THR A 125 14.07 -6.43 3.97
CA THR A 125 14.94 -7.53 4.44
C THR A 125 15.64 -7.20 5.76
N ARG A 126 15.76 -5.91 6.08
CA ARG A 126 16.36 -5.37 7.31
C ARG A 126 15.33 -4.97 8.35
N GLY A 127 14.05 -5.26 8.10
CA GLY A 127 12.95 -4.89 8.99
C GLY A 127 12.61 -3.41 8.98
N ILE A 128 13.10 -2.64 7.99
CA ILE A 128 12.83 -1.22 7.83
C ILE A 128 11.63 -1.04 6.88
N LEU A 129 10.62 -0.32 7.32
CA LEU A 129 9.40 -0.07 6.55
C LEU A 129 9.36 1.38 6.07
N ILE A 130 9.15 1.57 4.77
CA ILE A 130 8.96 2.90 4.16
C ILE A 130 7.56 3.40 4.51
N GLU A 131 7.48 4.65 4.99
CA GLU A 131 6.22 5.39 5.18
C GLU A 131 5.98 6.37 4.03
N GLU A 132 7.06 6.96 3.52
CA GLU A 132 6.98 8.01 2.50
C GLU A 132 8.21 7.97 1.59
N ILE A 133 8.02 8.26 0.33
CA ILE A 133 9.10 8.54 -0.63
C ILE A 133 8.78 9.81 -1.39
N GLU A 134 9.73 10.72 -1.43
CA GLU A 134 9.58 12.03 -2.05
C GLU A 134 10.68 12.29 -3.07
N LEU A 135 10.27 12.77 -4.24
CA LEU A 135 11.12 13.39 -5.25
C LEU A 135 10.70 14.84 -5.39
N ASP A 136 11.53 15.77 -4.98
CA ASP A 136 11.20 17.19 -5.11
C ASP A 136 11.38 17.73 -6.54
N LEU A 137 10.96 18.97 -6.76
CA LEU A 137 11.06 19.64 -8.07
C LEU A 137 12.51 19.85 -8.54
N ARG A 138 13.49 19.79 -7.63
CA ARG A 138 14.92 19.94 -7.94
C ARG A 138 15.57 18.62 -8.26
N GLY A 139 14.86 17.50 -8.08
CA GLY A 139 15.41 16.17 -8.27
C GLY A 139 15.98 15.51 -7.01
N SER A 140 15.76 16.13 -5.84
CA SER A 140 16.26 15.60 -4.58
C SER A 140 15.33 14.51 -4.00
N TRP A 141 15.92 13.44 -3.54
CA TRP A 141 15.21 12.28 -2.97
C TRP A 141 15.28 12.25 -1.46
N VAL A 142 14.14 12.00 -0.85
CA VAL A 142 14.00 11.72 0.59
C VAL A 142 13.14 10.48 0.77
N ILE A 143 13.56 9.58 1.66
CA ILE A 143 12.78 8.43 2.10
C ILE A 143 12.46 8.64 3.57
N THR A 144 11.20 8.50 3.96
CA THR A 144 10.82 8.46 5.38
C THR A 144 10.51 7.02 5.75
N VAL A 145 11.16 6.52 6.78
CA VAL A 145 10.98 5.15 7.30
C VAL A 145 10.45 5.18 8.73
N ARG A 146 9.78 4.11 9.15
CA ARG A 146 9.27 4.00 10.53
C ARG A 146 10.40 4.03 11.56
N PRO A 147 10.22 4.74 12.69
CA PRO A 147 9.11 5.63 13.05
C PRO A 147 9.39 7.11 12.67
N SER A 148 9.03 7.49 11.46
CA SER A 148 9.15 8.87 10.91
C SER A 148 10.58 9.41 10.83
N ILE A 149 11.54 8.57 10.43
CA ILE A 149 12.95 8.93 10.27
C ILE A 149 13.23 9.26 8.81
N LYS A 150 13.72 10.46 8.53
CA LYS A 150 14.04 10.90 7.18
C LYS A 150 15.46 10.52 6.77
N ILE A 151 15.58 9.86 5.62
CA ILE A 151 16.84 9.52 4.97
C ILE A 151 16.97 10.42 3.75
N LYS A 152 17.90 11.40 3.79
CA LYS A 152 18.10 12.40 2.74
C LYS A 152 19.20 11.95 1.80
N LEU A 153 18.83 11.61 0.57
CA LEU A 153 19.75 11.14 -0.46
C LEU A 153 20.22 12.27 -1.39
N GLY A 154 19.40 13.33 -1.59
CA GLY A 154 19.71 14.43 -2.49
C GLY A 154 19.47 14.11 -3.97
N GLU A 155 20.09 14.87 -4.87
CA GLU A 155 19.85 14.82 -6.31
C GLU A 155 20.80 13.84 -7.03
N GLU A 156 22.05 13.80 -6.61
CA GLU A 156 23.12 13.06 -7.28
C GLU A 156 23.59 11.87 -6.46
N ASN A 157 24.11 10.86 -7.13
CA ASN A 157 24.72 9.67 -6.51
C ASN A 157 23.79 8.98 -5.49
N THR A 158 22.48 9.02 -5.74
CA THR A 158 21.47 8.53 -4.79
C THR A 158 21.63 7.04 -4.50
N GLU A 159 22.03 6.24 -5.47
CA GLU A 159 22.26 4.80 -5.29
C GLU A 159 23.47 4.55 -4.39
N GLU A 160 24.61 5.22 -4.64
CA GLU A 160 25.81 5.11 -3.78
C GLU A 160 25.51 5.56 -2.35
N ARG A 161 24.75 6.65 -2.19
CA ARG A 161 24.35 7.16 -0.87
C ARG A 161 23.40 6.20 -0.15
N PHE A 162 22.50 5.56 -0.87
CA PHE A 162 21.62 4.54 -0.32
C PHE A 162 22.43 3.32 0.12
N GLU A 163 23.35 2.82 -0.68
CA GLU A 163 24.26 1.73 -0.31
C GLU A 163 25.10 2.07 0.93
N ARG A 164 25.54 3.32 1.05
CA ARG A 164 26.24 3.81 2.26
C ARG A 164 25.33 3.74 3.50
N PHE A 165 24.05 4.11 3.36
CA PHE A 165 23.08 3.95 4.43
C PHE A 165 22.92 2.48 4.84
N LEU A 166 22.78 1.57 3.88
CA LEU A 166 22.65 0.15 4.15
C LEU A 166 23.91 -0.40 4.87
N THR A 167 25.09 0.02 4.44
CA THR A 167 26.36 -0.37 5.09
C THR A 167 26.40 0.08 6.54
N VAL A 168 26.00 1.33 6.82
CA VAL A 168 25.94 1.88 8.18
C VAL A 168 24.93 1.11 9.04
N TRP A 169 23.80 0.76 8.47
CA TRP A 169 22.78 -0.05 9.12
C TRP A 169 23.32 -1.44 9.47
N ASP A 170 23.86 -2.15 8.50
CA ASP A 170 24.34 -3.52 8.64
C ASP A 170 25.51 -3.64 9.63
N GLN A 171 26.30 -2.59 9.78
CA GLN A 171 27.38 -2.48 10.78
C GLN A 171 26.90 -2.10 12.18
N SER A 172 25.59 -2.00 12.38
CA SER A 172 24.98 -1.60 13.66
C SER A 172 25.48 -0.26 14.22
N LEU A 173 25.85 0.66 13.33
CA LEU A 173 26.33 1.99 13.69
C LEU A 173 25.20 2.96 14.05
N LEU A 174 23.93 2.54 13.87
CA LEU A 174 22.74 3.33 14.16
C LEU A 174 22.08 2.82 15.45
N GLU A 175 22.77 2.92 16.56
CA GLU A 175 22.19 2.60 17.87
C GLU A 175 21.00 3.53 18.19
N ASN A 176 19.95 2.98 18.79
CA ASN A 176 18.71 3.68 19.12
C ASN A 176 18.11 4.42 17.92
N PHE A 177 17.96 3.69 16.83
CA PHE A 177 17.47 4.21 15.55
C PHE A 177 16.15 4.98 15.70
N GLU A 178 15.26 4.54 16.58
CA GLU A 178 13.98 5.20 16.87
C GLU A 178 14.12 6.62 17.44
N LEU A 179 15.27 6.96 18.01
CA LEU A 179 15.57 8.30 18.51
C LEU A 179 16.14 9.24 17.44
N ILE A 180 16.37 8.72 16.24
CA ILE A 180 16.87 9.52 15.12
C ILE A 180 15.72 10.30 14.50
N SER A 181 15.94 11.56 14.17
CA SER A 181 15.02 12.41 13.41
C SER A 181 15.30 12.31 11.92
N TYR A 182 16.55 12.45 11.52
CA TYR A 182 16.97 12.24 10.14
C TYR A 182 18.44 11.80 10.02
N ILE A 183 18.73 11.19 8.87
CA ILE A 183 20.08 10.85 8.42
C ILE A 183 20.30 11.60 7.10
N ASP A 184 21.32 12.43 7.04
CA ASP A 184 21.66 13.21 5.84
C ASP A 184 22.91 12.62 5.16
N LEU A 185 22.72 12.05 3.98
CA LEU A 185 23.74 11.37 3.19
C LEU A 185 24.25 12.22 2.03
N ARG A 186 23.84 13.49 1.93
CA ARG A 186 24.19 14.38 0.81
C ARG A 186 25.65 14.80 0.79
N TYR A 187 26.37 14.55 1.85
CA TYR A 187 27.81 14.82 1.92
C TYR A 187 28.62 13.83 1.08
N SER A 188 29.72 14.30 0.50
CA SER A 188 30.61 13.47 -0.34
C SER A 188 31.22 12.31 0.43
N GLU A 189 31.58 12.55 1.68
CA GLU A 189 32.15 11.55 2.57
C GLU A 189 31.37 11.56 3.90
N GLY A 190 30.85 10.40 4.29
CA GLY A 190 30.12 10.26 5.55
C GLY A 190 28.66 10.67 5.51
N PHE A 191 28.09 10.93 6.67
CA PHE A 191 26.69 11.28 6.88
C PHE A 191 26.52 12.07 8.19
N VAL A 192 25.40 12.77 8.31
CA VAL A 192 25.03 13.49 9.53
C VAL A 192 23.75 12.88 10.11
N ILE A 193 23.77 12.59 11.39
CA ILE A 193 22.60 12.12 12.15
C ILE A 193 22.09 13.26 13.02
N LYS A 194 20.80 13.54 12.97
CA LYS A 194 20.11 14.37 13.95
C LYS A 194 19.19 13.50 14.80
N ARG A 195 19.34 13.62 16.09
CA ARG A 195 18.44 12.95 17.07
C ARG A 195 17.23 13.82 17.36
N LYS A 196 16.11 13.18 17.74
CA LYS A 196 14.92 13.87 18.26
C LYS A 196 15.31 14.59 19.55
N ASN A 197 14.83 15.83 19.72
CA ASN A 197 14.98 16.51 21.00
C ASN A 197 14.15 15.74 22.06
N GLN A 198 14.76 15.44 23.16
CA GLN A 198 14.08 14.90 24.33
C GLN A 198 13.18 15.96 24.96
#